data_121313d2982868effa1f0f67ae11d336
#
_entry.id   121313d2982868effa1f0f67ae11d336
#
_cell.length_a   1.000
_cell.length_b   1.000
_cell.length_c   1.000
_cell.angle_alpha   90.00
_cell.angle_beta   90.00
_cell.angle_gamma   90.00
#
_symmetry.space_group_name_H-M   'P 1'
#
loop_
_entity.id
_entity.type
_entity.pdbx_description
1 polymer ?
#
loop_
_entity_poly.entity_id
_entity_poly.type
_entity_poly.pdbx_seq_one_letter_code
_entity_poly.pdbx_strand_id
1 'polypeptide(L)'
;MSSSSARSGAAPLRVMSALAVELAFKRSLAPAFEAATGRPVEIVWDPTTVLMRRIGEGERADVVVLIDSSMDKLVAEGLVRPQTRVSLADAVLGLAVRQGAPKPDISTLAAFKTALTDARSIAYSRGGASGIYFGGLIERLGLAETVNARATTIAAGFTAEKLVTGEADLAVQQISELMSVEGVDIVGPFPDEVQVATPFSAAIFTDAASPEDAAAFLATLVSRDADSAYRRGGLVSRLAFQGTD
;
A
#
# COMPACT_ATOMS: atom_id res chain seq x y z
N MET A 1 -15.55 -44.36 -10.07
CA MET A 1 -15.61 -43.26 -11.05
C MET A 1 -16.25 -42.08 -10.35
N SER A 2 -15.43 -41.28 -9.67
CA SER A 2 -15.92 -40.07 -8.98
C SER A 2 -15.61 -38.87 -9.87
N SER A 3 -16.67 -38.28 -10.39
CA SER A 3 -16.60 -37.07 -11.21
C SER A 3 -16.17 -35.91 -10.36
N SER A 4 -14.92 -35.48 -10.55
CA SER A 4 -14.44 -34.16 -10.13
C SER A 4 -15.21 -33.11 -10.94
N SER A 5 -16.28 -32.58 -10.34
CA SER A 5 -16.98 -31.43 -10.89
C SER A 5 -16.08 -30.21 -10.67
N ALA A 6 -15.35 -29.83 -11.71
CA ALA A 6 -14.71 -28.55 -11.81
C ALA A 6 -15.77 -27.45 -11.63
N ARG A 7 -15.73 -26.68 -10.56
CA ARG A 7 -16.51 -25.44 -10.38
C ARG A 7 -15.92 -24.36 -11.29
N SER A 8 -16.03 -24.56 -12.59
CA SER A 8 -15.78 -23.56 -13.60
C SER A 8 -16.98 -22.61 -13.64
N GLY A 9 -16.85 -21.36 -13.18
CA GLY A 9 -17.86 -20.33 -13.38
C GLY A 9 -18.27 -19.50 -12.16
N ALA A 10 -17.63 -19.62 -11.00
CA ALA A 10 -17.93 -18.70 -9.90
C ALA A 10 -17.45 -17.28 -10.24
N ALA A 11 -18.30 -16.27 -10.06
CA ALA A 11 -17.91 -14.87 -10.23
C ALA A 11 -16.72 -14.53 -9.31
N PRO A 12 -15.75 -13.72 -9.75
CA PRO A 12 -14.59 -13.39 -8.93
C PRO A 12 -15.01 -12.68 -7.63
N LEU A 13 -14.23 -12.89 -6.55
CA LEU A 13 -14.31 -12.06 -5.37
C LEU A 13 -13.78 -10.67 -5.72
N ARG A 14 -14.60 -9.65 -5.54
CA ARG A 14 -14.21 -8.27 -5.86
C ARG A 14 -13.62 -7.57 -4.65
N VAL A 15 -12.47 -6.94 -4.84
CA VAL A 15 -11.75 -6.21 -3.79
C VAL A 15 -11.38 -4.82 -4.27
N MET A 16 -11.60 -3.81 -3.45
CA MET A 16 -11.04 -2.45 -3.65
C MET A 16 -9.89 -2.27 -2.67
N SER A 17 -8.67 -2.01 -3.15
CA SER A 17 -7.49 -2.00 -2.29
C SER A 17 -6.55 -0.84 -2.56
N ALA A 18 -6.03 -0.26 -1.48
CA ALA A 18 -4.94 0.69 -1.52
C ALA A 18 -3.65 0.05 -2.07
N LEU A 19 -2.84 0.85 -2.77
CA LEU A 19 -1.60 0.40 -3.43
C LEU A 19 -0.54 -0.15 -2.46
N ALA A 20 -0.53 0.35 -1.22
CA ALA A 20 0.51 -0.02 -0.24
C ALA A 20 0.61 -1.53 0.04
N VAL A 21 -0.48 -2.27 -0.08
CA VAL A 21 -0.50 -3.73 0.17
C VAL A 21 -0.38 -4.56 -1.13
N GLU A 22 -0.31 -3.92 -2.29
CA GLU A 22 -0.38 -4.56 -3.61
C GLU A 22 0.66 -5.67 -3.76
N LEU A 23 1.92 -5.40 -3.37
CA LEU A 23 3.01 -6.35 -3.51
C LEU A 23 2.77 -7.65 -2.73
N ALA A 24 2.34 -7.54 -1.47
CA ALA A 24 2.03 -8.68 -0.63
C ALA A 24 0.82 -9.47 -1.16
N PHE A 25 -0.21 -8.76 -1.63
CA PHE A 25 -1.41 -9.38 -2.18
C PHE A 25 -1.11 -10.14 -3.47
N LYS A 26 -0.49 -9.48 -4.45
CA LYS A 26 -0.20 -10.09 -5.76
C LYS A 26 0.76 -11.27 -5.68
N ARG A 27 1.80 -11.17 -4.84
CA ARG A 27 2.82 -12.23 -4.76
C ARG A 27 2.42 -13.41 -3.88
N SER A 28 1.52 -13.22 -2.93
CA SER A 28 1.28 -14.24 -1.90
C SER A 28 -0.19 -14.43 -1.55
N LEU A 29 -0.92 -13.37 -1.16
CA LEU A 29 -2.19 -13.53 -0.46
C LEU A 29 -3.35 -13.87 -1.41
N ALA A 30 -3.47 -13.19 -2.56
CA ALA A 30 -4.50 -13.53 -3.54
C ALA A 30 -4.26 -14.92 -4.14
N PRO A 31 -3.03 -15.30 -4.58
CA PRO A 31 -2.76 -16.66 -5.02
C PRO A 31 -3.05 -17.73 -3.97
N ALA A 32 -2.75 -17.47 -2.69
CA ALA A 32 -3.03 -18.43 -1.61
C ALA A 32 -4.54 -18.65 -1.42
N PHE A 33 -5.33 -17.57 -1.44
CA PHE A 33 -6.78 -17.66 -1.38
C PHE A 33 -7.36 -18.41 -2.59
N GLU A 34 -6.91 -18.07 -3.80
CA GLU A 34 -7.36 -18.72 -5.04
C GLU A 34 -7.04 -20.22 -5.04
N ALA A 35 -5.84 -20.60 -4.59
CA ALA A 35 -5.44 -22.00 -4.48
C ALA A 35 -6.28 -22.78 -3.46
N ALA A 36 -6.62 -22.14 -2.32
CA ALA A 36 -7.39 -22.77 -1.26
C ALA A 36 -8.89 -22.92 -1.59
N THR A 37 -9.46 -21.96 -2.32
CA THR A 37 -10.91 -21.88 -2.55
C THR A 37 -11.34 -22.22 -3.98
N GLY A 38 -10.41 -22.15 -4.94
CA GLY A 38 -10.70 -22.23 -6.38
C GLY A 38 -11.45 -21.01 -6.91
N ARG A 39 -11.56 -19.92 -6.14
CA ARG A 39 -12.27 -18.70 -6.52
C ARG A 39 -11.30 -17.60 -6.91
N PRO A 40 -11.42 -17.03 -8.14
CA PRO A 40 -10.57 -15.91 -8.57
C PRO A 40 -10.81 -14.66 -7.72
N VAL A 41 -9.77 -13.81 -7.58
CA VAL A 41 -9.85 -12.50 -6.93
C VAL A 41 -9.62 -11.41 -7.97
N GLU A 42 -10.55 -10.49 -8.09
CA GLU A 42 -10.43 -9.28 -8.91
C GLU A 42 -10.20 -8.08 -8.00
N ILE A 43 -9.03 -7.43 -8.12
CA ILE A 43 -8.65 -6.34 -7.24
C ILE A 43 -8.51 -5.05 -8.05
N VAL A 44 -9.24 -4.03 -7.63
CA VAL A 44 -9.07 -2.66 -8.10
C VAL A 44 -8.04 -1.96 -7.22
N TRP A 45 -6.96 -1.50 -7.82
CA TRP A 45 -5.84 -0.84 -7.17
C TRP A 45 -5.88 0.67 -7.41
N ASP A 46 -6.01 1.44 -6.33
CA ASP A 46 -5.97 2.90 -6.39
C ASP A 46 -5.46 3.49 -5.07
N PRO A 47 -4.95 4.73 -5.05
CA PRO A 47 -4.73 5.45 -3.79
C PRO A 47 -6.02 5.53 -2.97
N THR A 48 -5.91 5.48 -1.64
CA THR A 48 -7.08 5.55 -0.74
C THR A 48 -8.01 6.72 -1.05
N THR A 49 -7.47 7.88 -1.43
CA THR A 49 -8.27 9.07 -1.78
C THR A 49 -9.15 8.83 -3.01
N VAL A 50 -8.63 8.12 -4.01
CA VAL A 50 -9.38 7.74 -5.23
C VAL A 50 -10.45 6.70 -4.89
N LEU A 51 -10.09 5.67 -4.10
CA LEU A 51 -11.04 4.66 -3.66
C LEU A 51 -12.20 5.27 -2.87
N MET A 52 -11.91 6.18 -1.93
CA MET A 52 -12.95 6.88 -1.15
C MET A 52 -13.91 7.69 -2.03
N ARG A 53 -13.38 8.36 -3.07
CA ARG A 53 -14.22 9.07 -4.05
C ARG A 53 -15.13 8.09 -4.82
N ARG A 54 -14.57 6.99 -5.36
CA ARG A 54 -15.34 5.95 -6.09
C ARG A 54 -16.43 5.33 -5.22
N ILE A 55 -16.11 5.04 -3.94
CA ILE A 55 -17.08 4.53 -2.97
C ILE A 55 -18.19 5.55 -2.71
N GLY A 56 -17.85 6.84 -2.59
CA GLY A 56 -18.82 7.94 -2.47
C GLY A 56 -19.71 8.10 -3.71
N GLU A 57 -19.21 7.76 -4.90
CA GLU A 57 -19.96 7.72 -6.16
C GLU A 57 -20.80 6.43 -6.32
N GLY A 58 -20.81 5.54 -5.31
CA GLY A 58 -21.63 4.34 -5.27
C GLY A 58 -20.94 3.05 -5.71
N GLU A 59 -19.63 3.07 -6.00
CA GLU A 59 -18.93 1.83 -6.32
C GLU A 59 -18.80 0.93 -5.09
N ARG A 60 -18.95 -0.38 -5.30
CA ARG A 60 -18.94 -1.40 -4.25
C ARG A 60 -18.16 -2.64 -4.70
N ALA A 61 -17.67 -3.39 -3.72
CA ALA A 61 -17.00 -4.66 -3.87
C ALA A 61 -17.43 -5.61 -2.73
N ASP A 62 -16.78 -6.74 -2.58
CA ASP A 62 -16.98 -7.62 -1.43
C ASP A 62 -16.12 -7.18 -0.24
N VAL A 63 -14.85 -6.82 -0.51
CA VAL A 63 -13.86 -6.41 0.50
C VAL A 63 -13.25 -5.07 0.11
N VAL A 64 -12.95 -4.26 1.12
CA VAL A 64 -12.18 -3.02 0.97
C VAL A 64 -10.97 -3.01 1.89
N VAL A 65 -9.84 -2.47 1.39
CA VAL A 65 -8.58 -2.30 2.13
C VAL A 65 -8.14 -0.85 2.01
N LEU A 66 -8.12 -0.14 3.14
CA LEU A 66 -7.83 1.30 3.20
C LEU A 66 -6.96 1.63 4.42
N ILE A 67 -6.48 2.88 4.46
CA ILE A 67 -5.92 3.43 5.70
C ILE A 67 -6.98 3.49 6.80
N ASP A 68 -6.58 3.29 8.05
CA ASP A 68 -7.50 3.17 9.19
C ASP A 68 -8.44 4.37 9.32
N SER A 69 -7.97 5.60 9.12
CA SER A 69 -8.80 6.81 9.21
C SER A 69 -9.90 6.89 8.14
N SER A 70 -9.69 6.29 6.97
CA SER A 70 -10.71 6.18 5.92
C SER A 70 -11.66 5.02 6.20
N MET A 71 -11.15 3.92 6.76
CA MET A 71 -11.98 2.81 7.22
C MET A 71 -12.94 3.26 8.33
N ASP A 72 -12.48 4.11 9.27
CA ASP A 72 -13.34 4.70 10.31
C ASP A 72 -14.54 5.45 9.72
N LYS A 73 -14.33 6.18 8.61
CA LYS A 73 -15.42 6.88 7.90
C LYS A 73 -16.42 5.91 7.30
N LEU A 74 -15.94 4.85 6.62
CA LEU A 74 -16.85 3.84 6.05
C LEU A 74 -17.66 3.10 7.12
N VAL A 75 -17.05 2.85 8.28
CA VAL A 75 -17.76 2.28 9.45
C VAL A 75 -18.84 3.25 9.93
N ALA A 76 -18.52 4.52 10.11
CA ALA A 76 -19.46 5.55 10.58
C ALA A 76 -20.63 5.76 9.60
N GLU A 77 -20.39 5.62 8.31
CA GLU A 77 -21.38 5.72 7.23
C GLU A 77 -22.18 4.41 7.02
N GLY A 78 -21.84 3.33 7.74
CA GLY A 78 -22.51 2.02 7.62
C GLY A 78 -22.25 1.29 6.30
N LEU A 79 -21.20 1.69 5.56
CA LEU A 79 -20.85 1.11 4.26
C LEU A 79 -20.08 -0.19 4.39
N VAL A 80 -19.45 -0.45 5.53
CA VAL A 80 -18.77 -1.72 5.84
C VAL A 80 -19.33 -2.30 7.14
N ARG A 81 -19.18 -3.60 7.32
CA ARG A 81 -19.58 -4.33 8.54
C ARG A 81 -18.51 -4.14 9.62
N PRO A 82 -18.75 -3.37 10.69
CA PRO A 82 -17.70 -3.01 11.68
C PRO A 82 -17.02 -4.24 12.31
N GLN A 83 -17.80 -5.29 12.57
CA GLN A 83 -17.32 -6.54 13.19
C GLN A 83 -16.39 -7.35 12.30
N THR A 84 -16.29 -7.03 11.01
CA THR A 84 -15.40 -7.70 10.05
C THR A 84 -14.06 -6.98 9.88
N ARG A 85 -13.92 -5.78 10.48
CA ARG A 85 -12.68 -5.01 10.35
C ARG A 85 -11.51 -5.74 10.99
N VAL A 86 -10.44 -5.91 10.22
CA VAL A 86 -9.19 -6.52 10.66
C VAL A 86 -8.01 -5.59 10.37
N SER A 87 -7.09 -5.45 11.33
CA SER A 87 -5.83 -4.73 11.14
C SER A 87 -4.87 -5.60 10.34
N LEU A 88 -4.14 -5.02 9.38
CA LEU A 88 -3.23 -5.75 8.51
C LEU A 88 -1.77 -5.41 8.79
N ALA A 89 -1.37 -4.20 8.43
CA ALA A 89 0.02 -3.75 8.49
C ALA A 89 0.12 -2.22 8.48
N ASP A 90 1.26 -1.73 8.90
CA ASP A 90 1.65 -0.33 8.76
C ASP A 90 2.60 -0.18 7.57
N ALA A 91 2.36 0.82 6.72
CA ALA A 91 3.30 1.23 5.71
C ALA A 91 4.11 2.43 6.20
N VAL A 92 5.42 2.41 5.95
CA VAL A 92 6.35 3.47 6.32
C VAL A 92 6.91 4.15 5.08
N LEU A 93 7.19 5.44 5.18
CA LEU A 93 7.78 6.22 4.09
C LEU A 93 9.26 5.89 3.92
N GLY A 94 9.72 5.93 2.68
CA GLY A 94 11.10 5.73 2.37
C GLY A 94 11.55 6.45 1.10
N LEU A 95 12.84 6.30 0.83
CA LEU A 95 13.48 6.72 -0.40
C LEU A 95 13.93 5.53 -1.21
N ALA A 96 13.87 5.68 -2.53
CA ALA A 96 14.47 4.78 -3.49
C ALA A 96 15.32 5.55 -4.50
N VAL A 97 16.28 4.84 -5.10
CA VAL A 97 17.09 5.26 -6.24
C VAL A 97 16.91 4.25 -7.38
N ARG A 98 17.33 4.61 -8.58
CA ARG A 98 17.45 3.64 -9.68
C ARG A 98 18.41 2.52 -9.27
N GLN A 99 18.12 1.30 -9.67
CA GLN A 99 18.95 0.14 -9.37
C GLN A 99 20.42 0.38 -9.79
N GLY A 100 21.34 0.11 -8.84
CA GLY A 100 22.77 0.31 -9.00
C GLY A 100 23.26 1.77 -8.86
N ALA A 101 22.35 2.75 -8.66
CA ALA A 101 22.76 4.11 -8.38
C ALA A 101 23.27 4.25 -6.93
N PRO A 102 24.17 5.20 -6.65
CA PRO A 102 24.61 5.47 -5.28
C PRO A 102 23.45 5.81 -4.37
N LYS A 103 23.39 5.19 -3.20
CA LYS A 103 22.38 5.48 -2.17
C LYS A 103 22.88 6.64 -1.31
N PRO A 104 22.11 7.74 -1.20
CA PRO A 104 22.47 8.81 -0.27
C PRO A 104 22.33 8.33 1.19
N ASP A 105 23.13 8.92 2.08
CA ASP A 105 22.93 8.76 3.52
C ASP A 105 21.65 9.47 3.96
N ILE A 106 20.77 8.75 4.66
CA ILE A 106 19.54 9.28 5.25
C ILE A 106 19.39 8.86 6.71
N SER A 107 20.48 8.44 7.34
CA SER A 107 20.47 7.90 8.71
C SER A 107 20.13 8.92 9.80
N THR A 108 20.26 10.21 9.48
CA THR A 108 19.91 11.32 10.36
C THR A 108 19.05 12.34 9.61
N LEU A 109 18.30 13.17 10.36
CA LEU A 109 17.53 14.26 9.76
C LEU A 109 18.41 15.23 8.96
N ALA A 110 19.64 15.49 9.40
CA ALA A 110 20.59 16.36 8.69
C ALA A 110 21.01 15.73 7.34
N ALA A 111 21.41 14.46 7.34
CA ALA A 111 21.79 13.72 6.14
C ALA A 111 20.61 13.60 5.17
N PHE A 112 19.41 13.33 5.69
CA PHE A 112 18.17 13.29 4.90
C PHE A 112 17.89 14.62 4.19
N LYS A 113 18.01 15.76 4.90
CA LYS A 113 17.86 17.10 4.31
C LYS A 113 18.88 17.31 3.19
N THR A 114 20.14 16.94 3.42
CA THR A 114 21.21 17.03 2.41
C THR A 114 20.85 16.20 1.18
N ALA A 115 20.43 14.94 1.37
CA ALA A 115 20.02 14.07 0.27
C ALA A 115 18.87 14.69 -0.57
N LEU A 116 17.91 15.34 0.07
CA LEU A 116 16.81 16.02 -0.63
C LEU A 116 17.29 17.27 -1.38
N THR A 117 18.25 18.01 -0.85
CA THR A 117 18.75 19.24 -1.49
C THR A 117 19.75 18.97 -2.62
N ASP A 118 20.50 17.88 -2.55
CA ASP A 118 21.52 17.55 -3.54
C ASP A 118 20.96 16.79 -4.75
N ALA A 119 19.81 16.12 -4.59
CA ALA A 119 19.18 15.41 -5.68
C ALA A 119 18.82 16.35 -6.85
N ARG A 120 19.12 15.93 -8.09
CA ARG A 120 18.76 16.68 -9.29
C ARG A 120 17.24 16.77 -9.47
N SER A 121 16.52 15.70 -9.13
CA SER A 121 15.06 15.64 -9.16
C SER A 121 14.54 14.61 -8.15
N ILE A 122 13.39 14.92 -7.56
CA ILE A 122 12.71 14.02 -6.61
C ILE A 122 11.30 13.73 -7.14
N ALA A 123 10.98 12.44 -7.30
CA ALA A 123 9.64 12.01 -7.65
C ALA A 123 8.79 11.82 -6.39
N TYR A 124 7.60 12.44 -6.35
CA TYR A 124 6.60 12.18 -5.31
C TYR A 124 5.17 12.38 -5.84
N SER A 125 4.19 11.77 -5.16
CA SER A 125 2.77 11.89 -5.54
C SER A 125 2.13 13.12 -4.91
N ARG A 126 1.20 13.79 -5.61
CA ARG A 126 0.38 14.87 -5.04
C ARG A 126 -0.93 14.39 -4.42
N GLY A 127 -1.43 13.24 -4.83
CA GLY A 127 -2.76 12.74 -4.45
C GLY A 127 -2.75 11.62 -3.42
N GLY A 128 -1.62 10.93 -3.23
CA GLY A 128 -1.48 9.84 -2.27
C GLY A 128 -1.11 10.34 -0.86
N ALA A 129 -1.41 9.52 0.16
CA ALA A 129 -1.13 9.88 1.55
C ALA A 129 0.35 10.19 1.81
N SER A 130 1.26 9.39 1.23
CA SER A 130 2.71 9.59 1.31
C SER A 130 3.16 10.93 0.74
N GLY A 131 2.61 11.32 -0.41
CA GLY A 131 2.97 12.57 -1.07
C GLY A 131 2.40 13.80 -0.38
N ILE A 132 1.18 13.71 0.15
CA ILE A 132 0.57 14.79 0.97
C ILE A 132 1.42 15.02 2.22
N TYR A 133 1.82 13.93 2.91
CA TYR A 133 2.69 14.05 4.07
C TYR A 133 4.05 14.65 3.69
N PHE A 134 4.69 14.15 2.62
CA PHE A 134 6.00 14.63 2.16
C PHE A 134 5.96 16.11 1.78
N GLY A 135 4.90 16.57 1.08
CA GLY A 135 4.70 17.98 0.77
C GLY A 135 4.70 18.86 2.03
N GLY A 136 3.90 18.48 3.04
CA GLY A 136 3.90 19.19 4.32
C GLY A 136 5.21 19.05 5.11
N LEU A 137 5.93 17.93 4.95
CA LEU A 137 7.24 17.74 5.58
C LEU A 137 8.28 18.70 5.02
N ILE A 138 8.42 18.82 3.71
CA ILE A 138 9.40 19.73 3.10
C ILE A 138 9.10 21.20 3.41
N GLU A 139 7.82 21.56 3.59
CA GLU A 139 7.42 22.89 4.09
C GLU A 139 7.94 23.11 5.52
N ARG A 140 7.67 22.18 6.45
CA ARG A 140 8.14 22.27 7.85
C ARG A 140 9.68 22.29 7.96
N LEU A 141 10.37 21.64 7.03
CA LEU A 141 11.84 21.61 6.99
C LEU A 141 12.45 22.82 6.28
N GLY A 142 11.65 23.71 5.69
CA GLY A 142 12.11 24.86 4.91
C GLY A 142 12.73 24.50 3.57
N LEU A 143 12.38 23.33 3.00
CA LEU A 143 12.93 22.79 1.75
C LEU A 143 11.96 22.86 0.57
N ALA A 144 10.73 23.35 0.78
CA ALA A 144 9.66 23.28 -0.22
C ALA A 144 10.05 23.96 -1.54
N GLU A 145 10.61 25.15 -1.50
CA GLU A 145 11.04 25.87 -2.70
C GLU A 145 12.12 25.08 -3.46
N THR A 146 13.17 24.65 -2.76
CA THR A 146 14.29 23.91 -3.35
C THR A 146 13.86 22.58 -3.97
N VAL A 147 13.04 21.82 -3.26
CA VAL A 147 12.57 20.50 -3.72
C VAL A 147 11.57 20.66 -4.86
N ASN A 148 10.56 21.52 -4.70
CA ASN A 148 9.47 21.67 -5.69
C ASN A 148 9.95 22.27 -7.01
N ALA A 149 11.01 23.11 -7.01
CA ALA A 149 11.59 23.63 -8.25
C ALA A 149 12.14 22.54 -9.18
N ARG A 150 12.43 21.34 -8.62
CA ARG A 150 13.05 20.21 -9.34
C ARG A 150 12.24 18.92 -9.24
N ALA A 151 11.04 19.00 -8.68
CA ALA A 151 10.24 17.81 -8.44
C ALA A 151 9.58 17.26 -9.71
N THR A 152 9.57 15.95 -9.83
CA THR A 152 8.75 15.21 -10.79
C THR A 152 7.54 14.68 -10.07
N THR A 153 6.37 15.29 -10.25
CA THR A 153 5.16 14.90 -9.52
C THR A 153 4.23 14.06 -10.36
N ILE A 154 3.59 13.07 -9.72
CA ILE A 154 2.55 12.23 -10.33
C ILE A 154 1.22 12.40 -9.60
N ALA A 155 0.12 12.18 -10.30
CA ALA A 155 -1.22 12.24 -9.71
C ALA A 155 -1.57 10.93 -8.96
N ALA A 156 -1.19 9.79 -9.54
CA ALA A 156 -1.43 8.44 -9.02
C ALA A 156 -0.38 7.46 -9.55
N GLY A 157 -0.31 6.26 -9.01
CA GLY A 157 0.64 5.21 -9.40
C GLY A 157 1.92 5.23 -8.56
N PHE A 158 2.99 4.70 -9.13
CA PHE A 158 4.26 4.49 -8.42
C PHE A 158 5.31 5.54 -8.83
N THR A 159 5.79 6.30 -7.84
CA THR A 159 6.83 7.33 -8.05
C THR A 159 8.15 6.73 -8.52
N ALA A 160 8.45 5.49 -8.13
CA ALA A 160 9.65 4.77 -8.51
C ALA A 160 9.78 4.53 -10.03
N GLU A 161 8.67 4.54 -10.79
CA GLU A 161 8.72 4.49 -12.26
C GLU A 161 9.53 5.65 -12.85
N LYS A 162 9.54 6.81 -12.17
CA LYS A 162 10.32 7.99 -12.58
C LYS A 162 11.83 7.81 -12.42
N LEU A 163 12.25 6.88 -11.56
CA LEU A 163 13.66 6.47 -11.44
C LEU A 163 14.06 5.62 -12.65
N VAL A 164 13.21 4.67 -13.04
CA VAL A 164 13.46 3.76 -14.16
C VAL A 164 13.54 4.53 -15.49
N THR A 165 12.66 5.51 -15.69
CA THR A 165 12.65 6.37 -16.89
C THR A 165 13.73 7.45 -16.86
N GLY A 166 14.44 7.64 -15.73
CA GLY A 166 15.50 8.66 -15.58
C GLY A 166 14.99 10.09 -15.40
N GLU A 167 13.71 10.26 -15.13
CA GLU A 167 13.08 11.56 -14.87
C GLU A 167 13.38 12.08 -13.45
N ALA A 168 13.75 11.19 -12.53
CA ALA A 168 14.12 11.55 -11.16
C ALA A 168 15.34 10.74 -10.67
N ASP A 169 16.07 11.30 -9.70
CA ASP A 169 17.19 10.63 -9.03
C ASP A 169 16.73 9.94 -7.74
N LEU A 170 15.76 10.54 -7.03
CA LEU A 170 15.14 9.99 -5.84
C LEU A 170 13.63 9.83 -6.06
N ALA A 171 13.06 8.80 -5.46
CA ALA A 171 11.61 8.65 -5.36
C ALA A 171 11.20 8.53 -3.89
N VAL A 172 10.13 9.23 -3.53
CA VAL A 172 9.49 9.22 -2.22
C VAL A 172 8.14 8.57 -2.34
N GLN A 173 7.92 7.50 -1.61
CA GLN A 173 6.63 6.83 -1.45
C GLN A 173 6.69 5.90 -0.22
N GLN A 174 5.63 5.17 0.08
CA GLN A 174 5.71 4.07 1.03
C GLN A 174 6.67 3.00 0.51
N ILE A 175 7.48 2.40 1.38
CA ILE A 175 8.51 1.42 0.96
C ILE A 175 7.89 0.29 0.14
N SER A 176 6.73 -0.22 0.55
CA SER A 176 6.01 -1.28 -0.16
C SER A 176 5.61 -0.89 -1.59
N GLU A 177 5.27 0.38 -1.81
CA GLU A 177 4.94 0.91 -3.13
C GLU A 177 6.21 1.08 -3.99
N LEU A 178 7.30 1.56 -3.41
CA LEU A 178 8.60 1.62 -4.09
C LEU A 178 9.09 0.23 -4.53
N MET A 179 8.91 -0.78 -3.68
CA MET A 179 9.27 -2.18 -3.96
C MET A 179 8.39 -2.84 -5.03
N SER A 180 7.26 -2.24 -5.40
CA SER A 180 6.39 -2.75 -6.47
C SER A 180 6.93 -2.48 -7.86
N VAL A 181 7.94 -1.63 -7.99
CA VAL A 181 8.59 -1.29 -9.27
C VAL A 181 9.93 -2.00 -9.39
N GLU A 182 10.13 -2.75 -10.48
CA GLU A 182 11.41 -3.36 -10.80
C GLU A 182 12.43 -2.32 -11.27
N GLY A 183 13.73 -2.58 -11.05
CA GLY A 183 14.81 -1.69 -11.49
C GLY A 183 15.08 -0.53 -10.52
N VAL A 184 14.66 -0.66 -9.26
CA VAL A 184 14.95 0.31 -8.20
C VAL A 184 15.60 -0.36 -6.99
N ASP A 185 16.39 0.41 -6.25
CA ASP A 185 16.97 0.02 -4.97
C ASP A 185 16.39 0.90 -3.86
N ILE A 186 15.90 0.27 -2.80
CA ILE A 186 15.45 0.99 -1.60
C ILE A 186 16.66 1.55 -0.87
N VAL A 187 16.66 2.85 -0.60
CA VAL A 187 17.67 3.52 0.23
C VAL A 187 17.43 3.18 1.70
N GLY A 188 16.21 3.36 2.15
CA GLY A 188 15.78 3.08 3.52
C GLY A 188 14.51 3.85 3.90
N PRO A 189 14.02 3.65 5.13
CA PRO A 189 12.94 4.46 5.69
C PRO A 189 13.43 5.88 5.98
N PHE A 190 12.50 6.82 6.13
CA PHE A 190 12.82 8.15 6.65
C PHE A 190 13.40 8.06 8.05
N PRO A 191 14.22 9.05 8.48
CA PRO A 191 14.65 9.15 9.87
C PRO A 191 13.47 9.18 10.85
N ASP A 192 13.63 8.59 12.04
CA ASP A 192 12.55 8.44 13.03
C ASP A 192 11.86 9.76 13.39
N GLU A 193 12.61 10.87 13.40
CA GLU A 193 12.09 12.22 13.74
C GLU A 193 11.04 12.73 12.73
N VAL A 194 11.04 12.18 11.53
CA VAL A 194 10.15 12.58 10.43
C VAL A 194 9.45 11.39 9.77
N GLN A 195 9.53 10.22 10.40
CA GLN A 195 8.79 9.04 9.95
C GLN A 195 7.33 9.10 10.41
N VAL A 196 6.44 8.62 9.55
CA VAL A 196 5.04 8.37 9.90
C VAL A 196 4.63 7.01 9.37
N ALA A 197 4.11 6.19 10.26
CA ALA A 197 3.48 4.94 9.88
C ALA A 197 2.03 5.17 9.46
N THR A 198 1.63 4.60 8.35
CA THR A 198 0.25 4.63 7.86
C THR A 198 -0.39 3.26 8.09
N PRO A 199 -1.32 3.14 9.04
CA PRO A 199 -1.98 1.87 9.34
C PRO A 199 -3.06 1.52 8.31
N PHE A 200 -3.09 0.25 7.90
CA PHE A 200 -4.07 -0.31 6.98
C PHE A 200 -4.91 -1.38 7.63
N SER A 201 -6.20 -1.37 7.31
CA SER A 201 -7.17 -2.40 7.69
C SER A 201 -8.03 -2.82 6.50
N ALA A 202 -8.63 -4.00 6.63
CA ALA A 202 -9.61 -4.53 5.68
C ALA A 202 -10.96 -4.70 6.37
N ALA A 203 -12.05 -4.61 5.59
CA ALA A 203 -13.39 -4.91 6.04
C ALA A 203 -14.27 -5.40 4.87
N ILE A 204 -15.40 -6.05 5.19
CA ILE A 204 -16.41 -6.47 4.23
C ILE A 204 -17.44 -5.37 4.03
N PHE A 205 -17.76 -5.04 2.78
CA PHE A 205 -18.87 -4.12 2.48
C PHE A 205 -20.19 -4.67 3.04
N THR A 206 -21.08 -3.77 3.48
CA THR A 206 -22.38 -4.15 4.04
C THR A 206 -23.23 -4.89 3.02
N ASP A 207 -23.15 -4.51 1.74
CA ASP A 207 -23.85 -5.06 0.58
C ASP A 207 -22.99 -6.03 -0.25
N ALA A 208 -21.92 -6.61 0.35
CA ALA A 208 -21.08 -7.60 -0.33
C ALA A 208 -21.92 -8.74 -0.96
N ALA A 209 -21.65 -9.00 -2.24
CA ALA A 209 -22.36 -10.05 -2.98
C ALA A 209 -21.98 -11.47 -2.51
N SER A 210 -20.77 -11.63 -1.96
CA SER A 210 -20.21 -12.91 -1.53
C SER A 210 -19.61 -12.83 -0.12
N PRO A 211 -20.45 -12.63 0.92
CA PRO A 211 -19.94 -12.37 2.28
C PRO A 211 -19.16 -13.55 2.89
N GLU A 212 -19.47 -14.79 2.53
CA GLU A 212 -18.74 -15.97 3.01
C GLU A 212 -17.33 -16.04 2.43
N ASP A 213 -17.19 -15.83 1.11
CA ASP A 213 -15.88 -15.79 0.47
C ASP A 213 -15.06 -14.55 0.89
N ALA A 214 -15.74 -13.42 1.13
CA ALA A 214 -15.12 -12.24 1.70
C ALA A 214 -14.55 -12.52 3.10
N ALA A 215 -15.28 -13.25 3.94
CA ALA A 215 -14.80 -13.68 5.25
C ALA A 215 -13.60 -14.64 5.15
N ALA A 216 -13.63 -15.58 4.21
CA ALA A 216 -12.50 -16.49 3.94
C ALA A 216 -11.27 -15.71 3.44
N PHE A 217 -11.47 -14.68 2.60
CA PHE A 217 -10.38 -13.81 2.16
C PHE A 217 -9.80 -13.03 3.33
N LEU A 218 -10.62 -12.42 4.20
CA LEU A 218 -10.12 -11.76 5.41
C LEU A 218 -9.32 -12.71 6.31
N ALA A 219 -9.75 -13.97 6.45
CA ALA A 219 -9.00 -14.97 7.20
C ALA A 219 -7.61 -15.23 6.58
N THR A 220 -7.52 -15.24 5.24
CA THR A 220 -6.23 -15.31 4.54
C THR A 220 -5.35 -14.10 4.85
N LEU A 221 -5.94 -12.88 4.89
CA LEU A 221 -5.21 -11.64 5.14
C LEU A 221 -4.66 -11.52 6.58
N VAL A 222 -5.15 -12.30 7.54
CA VAL A 222 -4.68 -12.30 8.93
C VAL A 222 -4.00 -13.61 9.34
N SER A 223 -3.63 -14.44 8.38
CA SER A 223 -2.92 -15.70 8.62
C SER A 223 -1.44 -15.49 8.99
N ARG A 224 -0.78 -16.54 9.51
CA ARG A 224 0.68 -16.52 9.75
C ARG A 224 1.48 -16.27 8.46
N ASP A 225 1.01 -16.80 7.34
CA ASP A 225 1.63 -16.56 6.04
C ASP A 225 1.48 -15.10 5.60
N ALA A 226 0.37 -14.45 5.98
CA ALA A 226 0.17 -13.04 5.72
C ALA A 226 1.17 -12.15 6.48
N ASP A 227 1.51 -12.46 7.74
CA ASP A 227 2.57 -11.75 8.47
C ASP A 227 3.88 -11.73 7.67
N SER A 228 4.29 -12.90 7.21
CA SER A 228 5.50 -13.04 6.39
C SER A 228 5.37 -12.32 5.04
N ALA A 229 4.19 -12.35 4.41
CA ALA A 229 3.94 -11.67 3.14
C ALA A 229 4.02 -10.15 3.27
N TYR A 230 3.44 -9.57 4.33
CA TYR A 230 3.53 -8.13 4.60
C TYR A 230 4.98 -7.69 4.80
N ARG A 231 5.75 -8.40 5.65
CA ARG A 231 7.18 -8.08 5.88
C ARG A 231 8.00 -8.16 4.60
N ARG A 232 7.82 -9.21 3.79
CA ARG A 232 8.49 -9.33 2.49
C ARG A 232 8.04 -8.27 1.48
N GLY A 233 6.83 -7.74 1.65
CA GLY A 233 6.29 -6.65 0.86
C GLY A 233 6.67 -5.24 1.34
N GLY A 234 7.62 -5.10 2.29
CA GLY A 234 8.08 -3.80 2.79
C GLY A 234 7.14 -3.13 3.78
N LEU A 235 6.25 -3.89 4.41
CA LEU A 235 5.30 -3.43 5.42
C LEU A 235 5.71 -3.91 6.82
N VAL A 236 5.27 -3.19 7.84
CA VAL A 236 5.35 -3.61 9.25
C VAL A 236 4.04 -4.31 9.61
N SER A 237 4.08 -5.63 9.77
CA SER A 237 2.87 -6.40 10.09
C SER A 237 2.31 -6.00 11.46
N ARG A 238 0.98 -5.87 11.54
CA ARG A 238 0.23 -5.62 12.78
C ARG A 238 -0.44 -6.89 13.34
N LEU A 239 -0.14 -8.04 12.73
CA LEU A 239 -0.69 -9.31 13.15
C LEU A 239 0.06 -9.83 14.39
N ALA A 240 -0.68 -10.05 15.49
CA ALA A 240 -0.14 -10.62 16.70
C ALA A 240 -0.45 -12.12 16.73
N PHE A 241 0.58 -12.93 16.60
CA PHE A 241 0.49 -14.37 16.87
C PHE A 241 1.12 -14.65 18.21
N GLN A 242 0.36 -15.27 19.13
CA GLN A 242 0.96 -15.80 20.35
C GLN A 242 1.99 -16.84 19.93
N GLY A 243 3.24 -16.65 20.36
CA GLY A 243 4.30 -17.62 20.12
C GLY A 243 3.91 -18.96 20.73
N THR A 244 3.86 -19.99 19.92
CA THR A 244 4.03 -21.36 20.43
C THR A 244 5.53 -21.56 20.56
N ASP A 245 6.04 -21.39 21.81
CA ASP A 245 7.34 -21.93 22.21
C ASP A 245 7.39 -23.44 21.99
#